data_058efdcef345ecc519160571335833ba
#
_entry.id   058efdcef345ecc519160571335833ba
#
_cell.length_a   1.000
_cell.length_b   1.000
_cell.length_c   1.000
_cell.angle_alpha   90.00
_cell.angle_beta   90.00
_cell.angle_gamma   90.00
#
_symmetry.space_group_name_H-M   'P 1'
#
loop_
_entity.id
_entity.type
_entity.pdbx_description
1 polymer ?
#
loop_
_entity_poly.entity_id
_entity_poly.type
_entity_poly.pdbx_seq_one_letter_code
_entity_poly.pdbx_strand_id
1 'polypeptide(L)'
;LLEGVTVRYRVPKEVVSSIKEYAIRRLQGRIEHDELVALRGVSLRVAPGERVGVVGPNGAGKSTLMKVIARVCRPSKGRVVVRGRVAPLLQLGIGFHQELSGRENVVLQGTLLGRSRREMEARMAAIAQFAEIEGFLDAPIRTYSTGMGARLAFATATDVDPDILLIDEALSVGDERFVAKCRDRMAGFRERGKTFFLVSHSLSEVEKTCHRAIWLLDGEVVADGDPEEVCARYRAWARRGDEVSG
;
A
#
# COMPACT_ATOMS: atom_id res chain seq x y z
N LEU A 1 3.16 -15.59 3.83
CA LEU A 1 4.41 -16.26 3.53
C LEU A 1 4.93 -15.79 2.17
N LEU A 2 6.14 -15.31 2.14
CA LEU A 2 6.94 -15.04 0.95
C LEU A 2 8.15 -15.97 1.00
N GLU A 3 8.52 -16.57 -0.12
CA GLU A 3 9.67 -17.51 -0.24
C GLU A 3 10.47 -17.14 -1.47
N GLY A 4 11.68 -16.58 -1.28
CA GLY A 4 12.61 -16.21 -2.33
C GLY A 4 12.04 -15.24 -3.37
N VAL A 5 11.21 -14.30 -2.95
CA VAL A 5 10.45 -13.41 -3.83
C VAL A 5 11.37 -12.40 -4.49
N THR A 6 11.40 -12.41 -5.82
CA THR A 6 12.09 -11.43 -6.64
C THR A 6 11.09 -10.73 -7.54
N VAL A 7 11.16 -9.40 -7.60
CA VAL A 7 10.35 -8.59 -8.52
C VAL A 7 11.26 -7.78 -9.41
N ARG A 8 11.02 -7.88 -10.72
CA ARG A 8 11.73 -7.14 -11.77
C ARG A 8 10.75 -6.32 -12.56
N TYR A 9 11.08 -5.06 -12.77
CA TYR A 9 10.37 -4.18 -13.70
C TYR A 9 11.21 -4.00 -14.96
N ARG A 10 10.54 -4.05 -16.11
CA ARG A 10 11.15 -3.67 -17.38
C ARG A 10 10.85 -2.21 -17.63
N VAL A 11 11.88 -1.40 -17.62
CA VAL A 11 11.76 0.05 -17.86
C VAL A 11 12.38 0.34 -19.22
N PRO A 12 11.65 0.96 -20.16
CA PRO A 12 12.24 1.38 -21.43
C PRO A 12 13.42 2.33 -21.17
N LYS A 13 14.58 2.12 -21.77
CA LYS A 13 15.74 3.01 -21.65
C LYS A 13 15.46 4.40 -22.19
N GLU A 14 14.61 4.49 -23.21
CA GLU A 14 14.25 5.75 -23.83
C GLU A 14 12.74 5.96 -23.77
N VAL A 15 12.34 7.17 -23.36
CA VAL A 15 10.94 7.59 -23.41
C VAL A 15 10.61 7.92 -24.86
N VAL A 16 9.84 7.05 -25.51
CA VAL A 16 9.38 7.29 -26.89
C VAL A 16 8.15 8.18 -26.81
N SER A 17 8.23 9.40 -27.34
CA SER A 17 7.19 10.43 -27.24
C SER A 17 6.03 10.24 -28.22
N SER A 18 6.14 9.33 -29.21
CA SER A 18 5.13 9.11 -30.24
C SER A 18 4.81 7.63 -30.45
N ILE A 19 3.51 7.31 -30.59
CA ILE A 19 3.04 5.95 -30.92
C ILE A 19 3.64 5.45 -32.24
N LYS A 20 3.81 6.32 -33.23
CA LYS A 20 4.46 5.99 -34.50
C LYS A 20 5.92 5.58 -34.31
N GLU A 21 6.67 6.34 -33.56
CA GLU A 21 8.07 6.07 -33.27
C GLU A 21 8.21 4.75 -32.45
N TYR A 22 7.34 4.53 -31.48
CA TYR A 22 7.28 3.28 -30.74
C TYR A 22 7.06 2.06 -31.65
N ALA A 23 6.09 2.15 -32.58
CA ALA A 23 5.80 1.07 -33.51
C ALA A 23 7.01 0.76 -34.45
N ILE A 24 7.66 1.80 -34.98
CA ILE A 24 8.84 1.66 -35.86
C ILE A 24 10.00 1.04 -35.09
N ARG A 25 10.32 1.53 -33.89
CA ARG A 25 11.41 1.01 -33.05
C ARG A 25 11.15 -0.44 -32.62
N ARG A 26 9.90 -0.79 -32.33
CA ARG A 26 9.49 -2.16 -31.99
C ARG A 26 9.71 -3.13 -33.17
N LEU A 27 9.32 -2.72 -34.39
CA LEU A 27 9.55 -3.51 -35.62
C LEU A 27 11.03 -3.67 -35.94
N GLN A 28 11.86 -2.69 -35.57
CA GLN A 28 13.31 -2.71 -35.75
C GLN A 28 14.06 -3.45 -34.63
N GLY A 29 13.36 -3.98 -33.60
CA GLY A 29 13.99 -4.63 -32.46
C GLY A 29 14.86 -3.70 -31.59
N ARG A 30 14.71 -2.36 -31.72
CA ARG A 30 15.53 -1.35 -31.08
C ARG A 30 14.99 -0.84 -29.73
N ILE A 31 13.93 -1.46 -29.18
CA ILE A 31 13.45 -1.07 -27.84
C ILE A 31 14.29 -1.81 -26.82
N GLU A 32 15.31 -1.15 -26.30
CA GLU A 32 16.06 -1.65 -25.17
C GLU A 32 15.31 -1.39 -23.87
N HIS A 33 15.31 -2.37 -23.00
CA HIS A 33 14.71 -2.28 -21.67
C HIS A 33 15.79 -2.51 -20.62
N ASP A 34 15.83 -1.66 -19.63
CA ASP A 34 16.57 -1.93 -18.40
C ASP A 34 15.74 -2.77 -17.46
N GLU A 35 16.36 -3.72 -16.77
CA GLU A 35 15.72 -4.46 -15.70
C GLU A 35 16.01 -3.80 -14.36
N LEU A 36 14.98 -3.18 -13.76
CA LEU A 36 15.05 -2.71 -12.39
C LEU A 36 14.60 -3.83 -11.46
N VAL A 37 15.52 -4.36 -10.65
CA VAL A 37 15.20 -5.36 -9.63
C VAL A 37 14.78 -4.66 -8.36
N ALA A 38 13.47 -4.63 -8.11
CA ALA A 38 12.88 -3.94 -6.96
C ALA A 38 12.82 -4.78 -5.68
N LEU A 39 12.78 -6.12 -5.80
CA LEU A 39 12.94 -7.07 -4.69
C LEU A 39 13.86 -8.20 -5.12
N ARG A 40 14.73 -8.65 -4.22
CA ARG A 40 15.79 -9.65 -4.46
C ARG A 40 15.69 -10.78 -3.43
N GLY A 41 15.03 -11.88 -3.77
CA GLY A 41 15.01 -13.10 -2.96
C GLY A 41 14.37 -12.93 -1.57
N VAL A 42 13.44 -12.00 -1.41
CA VAL A 42 12.80 -11.69 -0.12
C VAL A 42 12.02 -12.90 0.39
N SER A 43 12.36 -13.35 1.61
CA SER A 43 11.62 -14.38 2.33
C SER A 43 11.10 -13.82 3.63
N LEU A 44 9.79 -13.99 3.87
CA LEU A 44 9.11 -13.41 5.02
C LEU A 44 7.93 -14.28 5.45
N ARG A 45 7.86 -14.61 6.72
CA ARG A 45 6.70 -15.26 7.32
C ARG A 45 6.10 -14.32 8.36
N VAL A 46 4.81 -14.06 8.25
CA VAL A 46 4.05 -13.21 9.19
C VAL A 46 2.89 -14.02 9.75
N ALA A 47 2.74 -14.01 11.04
CA ALA A 47 1.66 -14.67 11.74
C ALA A 47 0.35 -13.85 11.72
N PRO A 48 -0.81 -14.48 11.85
CA PRO A 48 -2.06 -13.74 12.07
C PRO A 48 -1.96 -12.86 13.32
N GLY A 49 -2.44 -11.61 13.22
CA GLY A 49 -2.39 -10.64 14.31
C GLY A 49 -1.04 -9.94 14.50
N GLU A 50 -0.01 -10.32 13.75
CA GLU A 50 1.30 -9.69 13.83
C GLU A 50 1.29 -8.29 13.18
N ARG A 51 1.95 -7.34 13.84
CA ARG A 51 2.13 -5.97 13.35
C ARG A 51 3.57 -5.78 12.92
N VAL A 52 3.80 -5.63 11.62
CA VAL A 52 5.13 -5.57 11.01
C VAL A 52 5.39 -4.19 10.46
N GLY A 53 6.40 -3.52 10.97
CA GLY A 53 6.92 -2.27 10.42
C GLY A 53 7.88 -2.55 9.26
N VAL A 54 7.83 -1.75 8.21
CA VAL A 54 8.78 -1.85 7.08
C VAL A 54 9.48 -0.52 6.92
N VAL A 55 10.77 -0.51 7.19
CA VAL A 55 11.63 0.67 7.14
C VAL A 55 12.70 0.53 6.04
N GLY A 56 13.29 1.64 5.63
CA GLY A 56 14.34 1.67 4.61
C GLY A 56 14.28 2.95 3.77
N PRO A 57 15.33 3.27 3.00
CA PRO A 57 15.39 4.47 2.17
C PRO A 57 14.36 4.46 1.04
N ASN A 58 14.22 5.60 0.36
CA ASN A 58 13.44 5.67 -0.87
C ASN A 58 14.05 4.75 -1.92
N GLY A 59 13.21 4.05 -2.68
CA GLY A 59 13.68 3.06 -3.66
C GLY A 59 14.06 1.68 -3.08
N ALA A 60 14.08 1.47 -1.77
CA ALA A 60 14.45 0.20 -1.14
C ALA A 60 13.52 -0.99 -1.46
N GLY A 61 12.37 -0.75 -2.11
CA GLY A 61 11.41 -1.80 -2.46
C GLY A 61 10.19 -1.92 -1.55
N LYS A 62 10.03 -1.02 -0.54
CA LYS A 62 8.91 -1.04 0.43
C LYS A 62 7.54 -1.10 -0.25
N SER A 63 7.27 -0.17 -1.16
CA SER A 63 5.99 -0.12 -1.89
C SER A 63 5.80 -1.33 -2.83
N THR A 64 6.89 -1.90 -3.37
CA THR A 64 6.83 -3.13 -4.17
C THR A 64 6.48 -4.33 -3.29
N LEU A 65 7.06 -4.43 -2.10
CA LEU A 65 6.70 -5.46 -1.12
C LEU A 65 5.21 -5.40 -0.78
N MET A 66 4.69 -4.20 -0.50
CA MET A 66 3.26 -3.99 -0.24
C MET A 66 2.38 -4.40 -1.43
N LYS A 67 2.75 -4.04 -2.66
CA LYS A 67 2.03 -4.43 -3.88
C LYS A 67 2.02 -5.95 -4.09
N VAL A 68 3.10 -6.64 -3.73
CA VAL A 68 3.17 -8.12 -3.77
C VAL A 68 2.23 -8.74 -2.74
N ILE A 69 2.22 -8.25 -1.50
CA ILE A 69 1.31 -8.72 -0.44
C ILE A 69 -0.15 -8.42 -0.81
N ALA A 70 -0.42 -7.25 -1.41
CA ALA A 70 -1.75 -6.89 -1.93
C ALA A 70 -2.19 -7.71 -3.15
N ARG A 71 -1.32 -8.57 -3.69
CA ARG A 71 -1.56 -9.35 -4.93
C ARG A 71 -1.74 -8.48 -6.19
N VAL A 72 -1.35 -7.22 -6.14
CA VAL A 72 -1.36 -6.29 -7.27
C VAL A 72 -0.17 -6.53 -8.19
N CYS A 73 0.97 -6.93 -7.63
CA CYS A 73 2.18 -7.25 -8.36
C CYS A 73 2.52 -8.74 -8.22
N ARG A 74 2.70 -9.43 -9.35
CA ARG A 74 3.17 -10.83 -9.36
C ARG A 74 4.69 -10.86 -9.26
N PRO A 75 5.26 -11.75 -8.44
CA PRO A 75 6.71 -11.93 -8.41
C PRO A 75 7.24 -12.50 -9.72
N SER A 76 8.45 -12.10 -10.10
CA SER A 76 9.19 -12.67 -11.24
C SER A 76 9.79 -14.02 -10.89
N LYS A 77 10.12 -14.25 -9.60
CA LYS A 77 10.60 -15.52 -9.02
C LYS A 77 10.10 -15.65 -7.59
N GLY A 78 10.10 -16.88 -7.09
CA GLY A 78 9.68 -17.20 -5.74
C GLY A 78 8.18 -17.44 -5.62
N ARG A 79 7.71 -17.60 -4.39
CA ARG A 79 6.31 -17.94 -4.07
C ARG A 79 5.73 -16.96 -3.06
N VAL A 80 4.49 -16.57 -3.28
CA VAL A 80 3.71 -15.72 -2.37
C VAL A 80 2.43 -16.42 -1.98
N VAL A 81 2.19 -16.57 -0.68
CA VAL A 81 0.95 -17.12 -0.14
C VAL A 81 0.39 -16.12 0.86
N VAL A 82 -0.70 -15.48 0.51
CA VAL A 82 -1.45 -14.57 1.39
C VAL A 82 -2.81 -15.21 1.65
N ARG A 83 -3.20 -15.35 2.92
CA ARG A 83 -4.49 -15.88 3.32
C ARG A 83 -5.30 -14.78 3.98
N GLY A 84 -6.58 -14.69 3.63
CA GLY A 84 -7.47 -13.65 4.12
C GLY A 84 -7.63 -12.47 3.15
N ARG A 85 -8.49 -11.53 3.56
CA ARG A 85 -8.76 -10.28 2.83
C ARG A 85 -7.70 -9.25 3.15
N VAL A 86 -7.14 -8.64 2.12
CA VAL A 86 -6.13 -7.59 2.24
C VAL A 86 -6.77 -6.25 1.88
N ALA A 87 -6.69 -5.28 2.77
CA ALA A 87 -7.05 -3.91 2.47
C ALA A 87 -5.78 -3.06 2.33
N PRO A 88 -5.38 -2.69 1.10
CA PRO A 88 -4.30 -1.75 0.89
C PRO A 88 -4.81 -0.32 1.14
N LEU A 89 -4.35 0.29 2.21
CA LEU A 89 -4.51 1.72 2.51
C LEU A 89 -3.32 2.51 1.95
N LEU A 90 -2.77 2.01 0.84
CA LEU A 90 -1.65 2.60 0.11
C LEU A 90 -2.24 3.60 -0.89
N GLN A 91 -1.92 4.89 -0.75
CA GLN A 91 -2.39 5.91 -1.70
C GLN A 91 -3.93 5.91 -1.85
N LEU A 92 -4.63 6.26 -0.80
CA LEU A 92 -6.09 6.30 -0.72
C LEU A 92 -6.71 7.11 -1.87
N GLY A 93 -7.69 6.53 -2.55
CA GLY A 93 -8.37 7.13 -3.71
C GLY A 93 -7.74 6.81 -5.06
N ILE A 94 -6.54 6.23 -5.12
CA ILE A 94 -6.02 5.67 -6.37
C ILE A 94 -6.79 4.38 -6.67
N GLY A 95 -7.45 4.34 -7.82
CA GLY A 95 -8.29 3.21 -8.24
C GLY A 95 -9.77 3.54 -8.30
N PHE A 96 -10.19 4.73 -7.85
CA PHE A 96 -11.53 5.20 -8.14
C PHE A 96 -11.65 5.60 -9.61
N HIS A 97 -12.70 5.14 -10.24
CA HIS A 97 -13.03 5.52 -11.61
C HIS A 97 -13.67 6.91 -11.59
N GLN A 98 -13.06 7.86 -12.25
CA GLN A 98 -13.43 9.27 -12.17
C GLN A 98 -14.84 9.57 -12.69
N GLU A 99 -15.32 8.82 -13.69
CA GLU A 99 -16.63 9.00 -14.30
C GLU A 99 -17.76 8.29 -13.54
N LEU A 100 -17.42 7.36 -12.64
CA LEU A 100 -18.41 6.68 -11.81
C LEU A 100 -18.72 7.53 -10.57
N SER A 101 -19.97 7.38 -10.07
CA SER A 101 -20.40 7.97 -8.81
C SER A 101 -19.65 7.40 -7.60
N GLY A 102 -19.72 8.08 -6.46
CA GLY A 102 -19.20 7.56 -5.20
C GLY A 102 -19.78 6.19 -4.86
N ARG A 103 -21.09 6.02 -5.04
CA ARG A 103 -21.81 4.74 -4.85
C ARG A 103 -21.22 3.61 -5.68
N GLU A 104 -21.06 3.84 -6.98
CA GLU A 104 -20.52 2.83 -7.91
C GLU A 104 -19.06 2.49 -7.56
N ASN A 105 -18.26 3.47 -7.19
CA ASN A 105 -16.89 3.25 -6.75
C ASN A 105 -16.81 2.46 -5.44
N VAL A 106 -17.69 2.70 -4.47
CA VAL A 106 -17.79 1.90 -3.23
C VAL A 106 -18.06 0.43 -3.56
N VAL A 107 -19.03 0.17 -4.45
CA VAL A 107 -19.34 -1.21 -4.87
C VAL A 107 -18.18 -1.84 -5.62
N LEU A 108 -17.56 -1.11 -6.55
CA LEU A 108 -16.40 -1.58 -7.32
C LEU A 108 -15.23 -1.93 -6.40
N GLN A 109 -14.82 -0.99 -5.54
CA GLN A 109 -13.71 -1.19 -4.62
C GLN A 109 -13.99 -2.31 -3.62
N GLY A 110 -15.18 -2.35 -3.02
CA GLY A 110 -15.56 -3.41 -2.09
C GLY A 110 -15.54 -4.79 -2.74
N THR A 111 -15.96 -4.87 -4.00
CA THR A 111 -15.90 -6.12 -4.78
C THR A 111 -14.47 -6.56 -5.06
N LEU A 112 -13.59 -5.63 -5.42
CA LEU A 112 -12.15 -5.90 -5.59
C LEU A 112 -11.50 -6.37 -4.28
N LEU A 113 -12.00 -5.90 -3.13
CA LEU A 113 -11.53 -6.31 -1.80
C LEU A 113 -12.21 -7.61 -1.30
N GLY A 114 -13.03 -8.26 -2.12
CA GLY A 114 -13.60 -9.58 -1.86
C GLY A 114 -14.97 -9.59 -1.17
N ARG A 115 -15.71 -8.47 -1.22
CA ARG A 115 -17.12 -8.41 -0.83
C ARG A 115 -18.03 -8.56 -2.06
N SER A 116 -19.21 -9.11 -1.86
CA SER A 116 -20.22 -9.11 -2.89
C SER A 116 -20.85 -7.72 -3.06
N ARG A 117 -21.40 -7.46 -4.25
CA ARG A 117 -22.18 -6.25 -4.54
C ARG A 117 -23.28 -6.02 -3.50
N ARG A 118 -24.05 -7.07 -3.19
CA ARG A 118 -25.16 -7.02 -2.22
C ARG A 118 -24.68 -6.60 -0.81
N GLU A 119 -23.54 -7.12 -0.36
CA GLU A 119 -22.97 -6.72 0.92
C GLU A 119 -22.57 -5.25 0.92
N MET A 120 -21.95 -4.75 -0.16
CA MET A 120 -21.53 -3.35 -0.26
C MET A 120 -22.73 -2.41 -0.34
N GLU A 121 -23.79 -2.77 -1.07
CA GLU A 121 -25.03 -2.00 -1.12
C GLU A 121 -25.69 -1.90 0.26
N ALA A 122 -25.70 -2.98 1.03
CA ALA A 122 -26.23 -3.00 2.39
C ALA A 122 -25.40 -2.14 3.37
N ARG A 123 -24.12 -1.93 3.10
CA ARG A 123 -23.21 -1.11 3.92
C ARG A 123 -23.10 0.34 3.47
N MET A 124 -23.70 0.69 2.34
CA MET A 124 -23.54 1.99 1.68
C MET A 124 -23.79 3.18 2.59
N ALA A 125 -24.90 3.16 3.35
CA ALA A 125 -25.24 4.23 4.25
C ALA A 125 -24.19 4.44 5.36
N ALA A 126 -23.69 3.35 5.94
CA ALA A 126 -22.67 3.41 6.99
C ALA A 126 -21.31 3.91 6.43
N ILE A 127 -20.96 3.51 5.21
CA ILE A 127 -19.75 3.98 4.53
C ILE A 127 -19.84 5.47 4.24
N ALA A 128 -20.96 5.94 3.68
CA ALA A 128 -21.19 7.35 3.36
C ALA A 128 -21.17 8.23 4.61
N GLN A 129 -21.84 7.79 5.68
CA GLN A 129 -21.86 8.48 6.97
C GLN A 129 -20.45 8.57 7.60
N PHE A 130 -19.69 7.47 7.56
CA PHE A 130 -18.31 7.50 8.07
C PHE A 130 -17.44 8.48 7.29
N ALA A 131 -17.56 8.50 5.96
CA ALA A 131 -16.82 9.38 5.06
C ALA A 131 -17.33 10.83 5.09
N GLU A 132 -18.51 11.10 5.69
CA GLU A 132 -19.17 12.41 5.72
C GLU A 132 -19.45 13.00 4.33
N ILE A 133 -20.02 12.15 3.45
CA ILE A 133 -20.30 12.48 2.05
C ILE A 133 -21.70 12.06 1.59
N GLU A 134 -22.66 11.91 2.51
CA GLU A 134 -24.00 11.40 2.23
C GLU A 134 -24.69 12.15 1.07
N GLY A 135 -24.54 13.48 1.04
CA GLY A 135 -25.13 14.34 0.01
C GLY A 135 -24.43 14.28 -1.35
N PHE A 136 -23.28 13.63 -1.45
CA PHE A 136 -22.46 13.59 -2.68
C PHE A 136 -22.34 12.20 -3.28
N LEU A 137 -22.92 11.18 -2.64
CA LEU A 137 -22.68 9.77 -2.97
C LEU A 137 -23.04 9.41 -4.43
N ASP A 138 -24.03 10.10 -5.00
CA ASP A 138 -24.50 9.87 -6.36
C ASP A 138 -23.84 10.78 -7.41
N ALA A 139 -22.93 11.69 -6.97
CA ALA A 139 -22.14 12.52 -7.87
C ALA A 139 -20.89 11.78 -8.37
N PRO A 140 -20.41 12.05 -9.60
CA PRO A 140 -19.18 11.47 -10.13
C PRO A 140 -17.94 11.86 -9.29
N ILE A 141 -17.00 10.92 -9.10
CA ILE A 141 -15.79 11.13 -8.29
C ILE A 141 -14.95 12.32 -8.78
N ARG A 142 -14.93 12.60 -10.09
CA ARG A 142 -14.21 13.76 -10.65
C ARG A 142 -14.67 15.11 -10.06
N THR A 143 -15.86 15.16 -9.44
CA THR A 143 -16.37 16.36 -8.77
C THR A 143 -16.00 16.44 -7.28
N TYR A 144 -15.38 15.40 -6.74
CA TYR A 144 -14.97 15.36 -5.35
C TYR A 144 -13.68 16.15 -5.13
N SER A 145 -13.53 16.75 -3.96
CA SER A 145 -12.23 17.19 -3.51
C SER A 145 -11.32 15.98 -3.25
N THR A 146 -10.00 16.19 -3.27
CA THR A 146 -9.03 15.14 -2.93
C THR A 146 -9.34 14.52 -1.55
N GLY A 147 -9.74 15.36 -0.57
CA GLY A 147 -10.13 14.92 0.76
C GLY A 147 -11.38 14.04 0.76
N MET A 148 -12.43 14.40 0.01
CA MET A 148 -13.67 13.60 -0.10
C MET A 148 -13.37 12.23 -0.71
N GLY A 149 -12.59 12.17 -1.80
CA GLY A 149 -12.21 10.92 -2.44
C GLY A 149 -11.41 10.02 -1.49
N ALA A 150 -10.46 10.57 -0.78
CA ALA A 150 -9.64 9.83 0.16
C ALA A 150 -10.44 9.35 1.40
N ARG A 151 -11.38 10.17 1.93
CA ARG A 151 -12.30 9.76 3.01
C ARG A 151 -13.17 8.58 2.57
N LEU A 152 -13.75 8.63 1.37
CA LEU A 152 -14.57 7.54 0.83
C LEU A 152 -13.75 6.27 0.63
N ALA A 153 -12.54 6.38 0.09
CA ALA A 153 -11.65 5.24 -0.13
C ALA A 153 -11.25 4.57 1.19
N PHE A 154 -10.90 5.35 2.22
CA PHE A 154 -10.61 4.84 3.55
C PHE A 154 -11.84 4.16 4.18
N ALA A 155 -12.99 4.82 4.13
CA ALA A 155 -14.24 4.27 4.66
C ALA A 155 -14.57 2.93 4.01
N THR A 156 -14.51 2.86 2.69
CA THR A 156 -14.78 1.63 1.93
C THR A 156 -13.78 0.51 2.25
N ALA A 157 -12.48 0.80 2.21
CA ALA A 157 -11.43 -0.19 2.45
C ALA A 157 -11.45 -0.74 3.89
N THR A 158 -11.88 0.06 4.86
CA THR A 158 -11.98 -0.37 6.26
C THR A 158 -13.32 -1.01 6.61
N ASP A 159 -14.38 -0.76 5.84
CA ASP A 159 -15.70 -1.36 6.06
C ASP A 159 -15.77 -2.85 5.66
N VAL A 160 -14.91 -3.29 4.74
CA VAL A 160 -14.86 -4.70 4.31
C VAL A 160 -14.37 -5.66 5.39
N ASP A 161 -14.00 -5.18 6.57
CA ASP A 161 -13.41 -5.93 7.69
C ASP A 161 -12.25 -6.83 7.23
N PRO A 162 -11.12 -6.23 6.85
CA PRO A 162 -9.98 -6.98 6.34
C PRO A 162 -9.30 -7.82 7.44
N ASP A 163 -8.58 -8.88 7.01
CA ASP A 163 -7.72 -9.68 7.87
C ASP A 163 -6.31 -9.09 7.93
N ILE A 164 -5.89 -8.41 6.86
CA ILE A 164 -4.57 -7.81 6.69
C ILE A 164 -4.74 -6.38 6.19
N LEU A 165 -4.15 -5.43 6.91
CA LEU A 165 -4.10 -4.02 6.51
C LEU A 165 -2.68 -3.66 6.08
N LEU A 166 -2.57 -3.06 4.90
CA LEU A 166 -1.32 -2.49 4.41
C LEU A 166 -1.42 -0.97 4.51
N ILE A 167 -0.62 -0.40 5.40
CA ILE A 167 -0.67 1.02 5.75
C ILE A 167 0.61 1.67 5.24
N ASP A 168 0.45 2.70 4.41
CA ASP A 168 1.52 3.62 4.08
C ASP A 168 1.24 4.94 4.80
N GLU A 169 2.23 5.73 5.13
CA GLU A 169 2.19 7.02 5.86
C GLU A 169 0.93 7.88 5.74
N ALA A 170 0.13 7.63 4.71
CA ALA A 170 -1.00 8.42 4.27
C ALA A 170 -2.28 8.27 5.12
N LEU A 171 -2.22 7.89 6.41
CA LEU A 171 -3.41 7.96 7.29
C LEU A 171 -3.78 9.40 7.69
N SER A 172 -3.00 10.39 7.25
CA SER A 172 -3.33 11.83 7.40
C SER A 172 -4.28 12.29 6.31
N VAL A 173 -5.46 11.66 6.23
CA VAL A 173 -6.49 11.95 5.22
C VAL A 173 -7.56 12.85 5.82
N GLY A 174 -7.84 13.95 5.14
CA GLY A 174 -8.88 14.89 5.55
C GLY A 174 -8.40 15.88 6.60
N ASP A 175 -9.33 16.40 7.38
CA ASP A 175 -9.06 17.30 8.50
C ASP A 175 -8.73 16.53 9.79
N GLU A 176 -8.33 17.26 10.83
CA GLU A 176 -7.92 16.70 12.12
C GLU A 176 -9.00 15.81 12.75
N ARG A 177 -10.28 16.18 12.58
CA ARG A 177 -11.43 15.41 13.07
C ARG A 177 -11.55 14.06 12.39
N PHE A 178 -11.39 14.03 11.06
CA PHE A 178 -11.44 12.77 10.30
C PHE A 178 -10.22 11.88 10.60
N VAL A 179 -9.05 12.48 10.77
CA VAL A 179 -7.84 11.75 11.20
C VAL A 179 -8.06 11.06 12.55
N ALA A 180 -8.74 11.73 13.52
CA ALA A 180 -9.11 11.08 14.78
C ALA A 180 -10.02 9.87 14.57
N LYS A 181 -11.08 9.98 13.74
CA LYS A 181 -11.96 8.85 13.37
C LYS A 181 -11.18 7.68 12.72
N CYS A 182 -10.21 7.99 11.87
CA CYS A 182 -9.35 6.97 11.27
C CYS A 182 -8.52 6.25 12.33
N ARG A 183 -7.91 6.99 13.27
CA ARG A 183 -7.12 6.42 14.38
C ARG A 183 -7.96 5.48 15.25
N ASP A 184 -9.19 5.88 15.60
CA ASP A 184 -10.11 5.06 16.39
C ASP A 184 -10.46 3.77 15.65
N ARG A 185 -10.75 3.86 14.35
CA ARG A 185 -11.01 2.68 13.51
C ARG A 185 -9.81 1.73 13.45
N MET A 186 -8.60 2.28 13.32
CA MET A 186 -7.36 1.50 13.32
C MET A 186 -7.07 0.87 14.69
N ALA A 187 -7.38 1.57 15.80
CA ALA A 187 -7.32 1.01 17.15
C ALA A 187 -8.23 -0.21 17.29
N GLY A 188 -9.48 -0.11 16.84
CA GLY A 188 -10.41 -1.23 16.85
C GLY A 188 -9.94 -2.45 16.03
N PHE A 189 -9.23 -2.26 14.91
CA PHE A 189 -8.60 -3.37 14.19
C PHE A 189 -7.47 -4.01 15.00
N ARG A 190 -6.65 -3.23 15.70
CA ARG A 190 -5.58 -3.73 16.57
C ARG A 190 -6.15 -4.58 17.72
N GLU A 191 -7.19 -4.11 18.37
CA GLU A 191 -7.88 -4.83 19.45
C GLU A 191 -8.47 -6.16 18.99
N ARG A 192 -8.97 -6.24 17.76
CA ARG A 192 -9.46 -7.47 17.14
C ARG A 192 -8.35 -8.39 16.60
N GLY A 193 -7.09 -8.08 16.84
CA GLY A 193 -5.97 -8.92 16.43
C GLY A 193 -5.79 -9.04 14.92
N LYS A 194 -6.11 -8.00 14.16
CA LYS A 194 -5.85 -7.96 12.71
C LYS A 194 -4.36 -7.81 12.43
N THR A 195 -3.92 -8.35 11.30
CA THR A 195 -2.52 -8.25 10.85
C THR A 195 -2.26 -6.91 10.17
N PHE A 196 -1.13 -6.28 10.48
CA PHE A 196 -0.74 -4.98 9.91
C PHE A 196 0.64 -5.04 9.28
N PHE A 197 0.76 -4.38 8.15
CA PHE A 197 2.04 -3.91 7.63
C PHE A 197 2.02 -2.38 7.64
N LEU A 198 2.98 -1.77 8.31
CA LEU A 198 3.13 -0.33 8.41
C LEU A 198 4.41 0.09 7.70
N VAL A 199 4.30 0.86 6.64
CA VAL A 199 5.42 1.63 6.07
C VAL A 199 5.34 3.02 6.63
N SER A 200 6.35 3.46 7.35
CA SER A 200 6.43 4.82 7.89
C SER A 200 7.86 5.35 7.86
N HIS A 201 8.00 6.65 7.60
CA HIS A 201 9.26 7.39 7.79
C HIS A 201 9.47 7.75 9.26
N SER A 202 8.41 7.69 10.08
CA SER A 202 8.51 7.87 11.53
C SER A 202 8.92 6.56 12.22
N LEU A 203 10.21 6.40 12.46
CA LEU A 203 10.73 5.23 13.17
C LEU A 203 10.12 5.07 14.56
N SER A 204 9.84 6.19 15.25
CA SER A 204 9.18 6.19 16.55
C SER A 204 7.75 5.63 16.49
N GLU A 205 7.04 5.79 15.37
CA GLU A 205 5.74 5.17 15.16
C GLU A 205 5.86 3.66 14.98
N VAL A 206 6.85 3.21 14.21
CA VAL A 206 7.14 1.79 14.03
C VAL A 206 7.48 1.13 15.36
N GLU A 207 8.37 1.74 16.17
CA GLU A 207 8.76 1.24 17.49
C GLU A 207 7.58 1.12 18.47
N LYS A 208 6.67 2.09 18.46
CA LYS A 208 5.49 2.10 19.35
C LYS A 208 4.37 1.19 18.91
N THR A 209 4.24 0.95 17.62
CA THR A 209 3.03 0.32 17.03
C THR A 209 3.26 -1.13 16.65
N CYS A 210 4.46 -1.48 16.20
CA CYS A 210 4.76 -2.79 15.62
C CYS A 210 5.34 -3.77 16.65
N HIS A 211 5.12 -5.06 16.44
CA HIS A 211 5.75 -6.15 17.21
C HIS A 211 7.08 -6.56 16.62
N ARG A 212 7.32 -6.23 15.34
CA ARG A 212 8.47 -6.61 14.56
C ARG A 212 8.71 -5.56 13.49
N ALA A 213 9.96 -5.31 13.16
CA ALA A 213 10.33 -4.44 12.06
C ALA A 213 11.22 -5.18 11.06
N ILE A 214 11.12 -4.75 9.80
CA ILE A 214 11.92 -5.25 8.68
C ILE A 214 12.59 -4.04 8.05
N TRP A 215 13.91 -4.10 7.91
CA TRP A 215 14.66 -3.12 7.15
C TRP A 215 14.97 -3.64 5.77
N LEU A 216 14.43 -2.95 4.76
CA LEU A 216 14.72 -3.18 3.35
C LEU A 216 15.79 -2.20 2.86
N LEU A 217 16.78 -2.74 2.13
CA LEU A 217 17.81 -1.98 1.44
C LEU A 217 18.07 -2.64 0.08
N ASP A 218 18.05 -1.88 -1.00
CA ASP A 218 18.28 -2.35 -2.38
C ASP A 218 17.48 -3.61 -2.79
N GLY A 219 16.27 -3.71 -2.26
CA GLY A 219 15.34 -4.82 -2.51
C GLY A 219 15.57 -6.05 -1.65
N GLU A 220 16.49 -6.02 -0.70
CA GLU A 220 16.81 -7.13 0.21
C GLU A 220 16.41 -6.82 1.65
N VAL A 221 16.10 -7.86 2.43
CA VAL A 221 15.89 -7.75 3.87
C VAL A 221 17.26 -7.80 4.56
N VAL A 222 17.71 -6.69 5.10
CA VAL A 222 19.03 -6.60 5.80
C VAL A 222 18.91 -6.71 7.31
N ALA A 223 17.71 -6.50 7.85
CA ALA A 223 17.41 -6.79 9.26
C ALA A 223 15.91 -7.12 9.39
N ASP A 224 15.63 -8.01 10.35
CA ASP A 224 14.29 -8.50 10.65
C ASP A 224 14.26 -8.92 12.13
N GLY A 225 13.43 -8.28 12.95
CA GLY A 225 13.38 -8.56 14.39
C GLY A 225 12.72 -7.46 15.20
N ASP A 226 13.21 -7.25 16.41
CA ASP A 226 12.69 -6.25 17.34
C ASP A 226 12.70 -4.85 16.73
N PRO A 227 11.60 -4.08 16.87
CA PRO A 227 11.47 -2.76 16.23
C PRO A 227 12.54 -1.76 16.69
N GLU A 228 12.89 -1.74 17.98
CA GLU A 228 13.88 -0.80 18.52
C GLU A 228 15.28 -1.10 17.96
N GLU A 229 15.66 -2.39 17.92
CA GLU A 229 16.94 -2.84 17.37
C GLU A 229 17.06 -2.55 15.86
N VAL A 230 16.03 -2.90 15.10
CA VAL A 230 16.03 -2.70 13.63
C VAL A 230 16.02 -1.21 13.29
N CYS A 231 15.22 -0.40 13.98
CA CYS A 231 15.20 1.05 13.78
C CYS A 231 16.51 1.72 14.20
N ALA A 232 17.15 1.27 15.30
CA ALA A 232 18.46 1.78 15.71
C ALA A 232 19.55 1.49 14.66
N ARG A 233 19.57 0.27 14.10
CA ARG A 233 20.50 -0.11 13.01
C ARG A 233 20.25 0.73 11.76
N TYR A 234 19.01 0.95 11.39
CA TYR A 234 18.66 1.79 10.24
C TYR A 234 19.08 3.24 10.45
N ARG A 235 18.84 3.84 11.66
CA ARG A 235 19.31 5.19 11.99
C ARG A 235 20.82 5.32 11.90
N ALA A 236 21.56 4.33 12.42
CA ALA A 236 23.02 4.33 12.35
C ALA A 236 23.56 4.26 10.92
N TRP A 237 22.86 3.51 10.05
CA TRP A 237 23.20 3.44 8.62
C TRP A 237 22.91 4.77 7.91
N ALA A 238 21.73 5.37 8.14
CA ALA A 238 21.33 6.62 7.51
C ALA A 238 22.28 7.78 7.83
N ARG A 239 22.72 7.90 9.09
CA ARG A 239 23.70 8.93 9.51
C ARG A 239 25.04 8.81 8.81
N ARG A 240 25.55 7.58 8.57
CA ARG A 240 26.80 7.39 7.83
C ARG A 240 26.71 7.79 6.37
N GLY A 241 25.53 7.66 5.75
CA GLY A 241 25.30 8.11 4.37
C GLY A 241 25.37 9.63 4.22
N ASP A 242 24.90 10.38 5.22
CA ASP A 242 24.94 11.84 5.24
C ASP A 242 26.38 12.39 5.44
N GLU A 243 27.23 11.68 6.19
CA GLU A 243 28.64 12.07 6.42
C GLU A 243 29.53 11.89 5.18
N VAL A 244 29.14 11.06 4.22
CA VAL A 244 29.91 10.82 2.97
C VAL A 244 29.47 11.75 1.83
N SER A 245 28.33 12.43 1.97
CA SER A 245 27.73 13.30 0.93
C SER A 245 27.89 14.80 1.22
N GLY A 246 28.51 15.21 2.32
CA GLY A 246 28.86 16.59 2.70
C GLY A 246 30.36 16.80 2.58
#